data_1d820363422af6ad356069eecd273394
#
_entry.id   1d820363422af6ad356069eecd273394
#
_cell.length_a   1.000
_cell.length_b   1.000
_cell.length_c   1.000
_cell.angle_alpha   90.00
_cell.angle_beta   90.00
_cell.angle_gamma   90.00
#
_symmetry.space_group_name_H-M   'P 1'
#
loop_
_entity.id
_entity.type
_entity.pdbx_description
1 polymer ?
#
loop_
_entity_poly.entity_id
_entity_poly.type
_entity_poly.pdbx_seq_one_letter_code
_entity_poly.pdbx_strand_id
1 'polypeptide(L)'
;ANTLRGNMSASDFMYFTLGFIFYKYLSEKIELYANEELKEDGMTFKEAWNSDDEELKADLKEACVQDLGYFVEPEYLYSTIISMIDHKENILPALERSLKKIEDSTIGQESEDDFGGLFSDIDLASPKLGKTADDKNKLISDVLVALNGIDFGLKDAQEIDILGDAYEYMIGQFAAGAGKKAGEFYTPQEGSQILAEIVITGKQRLKTVYDPTCGSGSLLLRTARS
;
A
#
# COMPACT_ATOMS: atom_id res chain seq x y z
N ALA A 1 0.55 5.72 -15.64
CA ALA A 1 1.70 5.14 -16.36
C ALA A 1 2.40 6.14 -17.30
N ASN A 2 1.67 6.97 -18.04
CA ASN A 2 2.30 7.93 -18.98
C ASN A 2 2.93 9.15 -18.30
N THR A 3 2.50 9.51 -17.11
CA THR A 3 2.91 10.70 -16.36
C THR A 3 4.38 10.66 -15.92
N LEU A 4 4.91 9.46 -15.64
CA LEU A 4 6.30 9.26 -15.18
C LEU A 4 7.26 8.78 -16.28
N ARG A 5 6.78 8.50 -17.48
CA ARG A 5 7.53 7.92 -18.62
C ARG A 5 8.53 8.88 -19.25
N GLY A 6 9.40 9.49 -18.57
CA GLY A 6 10.39 10.35 -19.24
C GLY A 6 11.66 10.59 -18.44
N ASN A 7 11.58 10.41 -17.13
CA ASN A 7 12.65 10.82 -16.23
C ASN A 7 13.25 9.69 -15.37
N MET A 8 12.63 8.50 -15.37
CA MET A 8 13.13 7.39 -14.53
C MET A 8 13.07 6.04 -15.25
N SER A 9 13.83 5.07 -14.74
CA SER A 9 13.80 3.70 -15.26
C SER A 9 12.44 3.04 -14.99
N ALA A 10 12.11 1.99 -15.76
CA ALA A 10 10.87 1.24 -15.55
C ALA A 10 10.78 0.65 -14.13
N SER A 11 11.91 0.20 -13.58
CA SER A 11 11.97 -0.33 -12.21
C SER A 11 11.75 0.75 -11.15
N ASP A 12 12.39 1.92 -11.27
CA ASP A 12 12.15 3.02 -10.33
C ASP A 12 10.67 3.43 -10.35
N PHE A 13 10.09 3.54 -11.54
CA PHE A 13 8.67 3.83 -11.72
C PHE A 13 7.78 2.82 -11.00
N MET A 14 8.09 1.54 -11.11
CA MET A 14 7.36 0.46 -10.47
C MET A 14 7.34 0.63 -8.95
N TYR A 15 8.51 0.83 -8.32
CA TYR A 15 8.63 0.98 -6.87
C TYR A 15 7.84 2.17 -6.33
N PHE A 16 7.97 3.35 -6.96
CA PHE A 16 7.17 4.51 -6.59
C PHE A 16 5.66 4.27 -6.70
N THR A 17 5.24 3.66 -7.81
CA THR A 17 3.81 3.41 -8.05
C THR A 17 3.26 2.39 -7.05
N LEU A 18 3.99 1.30 -6.80
CA LEU A 18 3.60 0.29 -5.82
C LEU A 18 3.50 0.87 -4.42
N GLY A 19 4.52 1.62 -3.98
CA GLY A 19 4.49 2.24 -2.66
C GLY A 19 3.33 3.21 -2.48
N PHE A 20 2.98 4.01 -3.52
CA PHE A 20 1.81 4.88 -3.44
C PHE A 20 0.47 4.13 -3.49
N ILE A 21 0.39 3.00 -4.18
CA ILE A 21 -0.76 2.10 -4.14
C ILE A 21 -0.92 1.52 -2.72
N PHE A 22 0.17 1.06 -2.10
CA PHE A 22 0.16 0.58 -0.72
C PHE A 22 -0.27 1.68 0.25
N TYR A 23 0.32 2.87 0.13
CA TYR A 23 -0.06 4.01 0.97
C TYR A 23 -1.55 4.35 0.85
N LYS A 24 -2.08 4.41 -0.38
CA LYS A 24 -3.51 4.66 -0.60
C LYS A 24 -4.37 3.55 0.03
N TYR A 25 -4.02 2.28 -0.21
CA TYR A 25 -4.76 1.14 0.34
C TYR A 25 -4.79 1.17 1.87
N LEU A 26 -3.65 1.34 2.52
CA LEU A 26 -3.56 1.41 3.98
C LEU A 26 -4.35 2.60 4.53
N SER A 27 -4.23 3.77 3.89
CA SER A 27 -4.99 4.96 4.29
C SER A 27 -6.49 4.76 4.19
N GLU A 28 -6.99 4.19 3.09
CA GLU A 28 -8.42 3.96 2.90
C GLU A 28 -8.94 2.86 3.85
N LYS A 29 -8.13 1.84 4.09
CA LYS A 29 -8.49 0.73 5.00
C LYS A 29 -8.67 1.21 6.44
N ILE A 30 -7.73 2.00 6.96
CA ILE A 30 -7.84 2.54 8.32
C ILE A 30 -8.96 3.57 8.44
N GLU A 31 -9.14 4.45 7.43
CA GLU A 31 -10.21 5.44 7.44
C GLU A 31 -11.58 4.76 7.46
N LEU A 32 -11.76 3.69 6.66
CA LEU A 32 -12.98 2.89 6.65
C LEU A 32 -13.22 2.19 8.00
N TYR A 33 -12.18 1.51 8.53
CA TYR A 33 -12.25 0.81 9.81
C TYR A 33 -12.63 1.77 10.95
N ALA A 34 -11.90 2.87 11.08
CA ALA A 34 -12.15 3.84 12.13
C ALA A 34 -13.54 4.49 12.04
N ASN A 35 -14.04 4.76 10.82
CA ASN A 35 -15.39 5.29 10.64
C ASN A 35 -16.47 4.24 10.98
N GLU A 36 -16.23 2.96 10.80
CA GLU A 36 -17.17 1.91 11.18
C GLU A 36 -17.21 1.72 12.71
N GLU A 37 -16.05 1.75 13.37
CA GLU A 37 -15.95 1.74 14.84
C GLU A 37 -16.70 2.91 15.48
N LEU A 38 -16.59 4.10 14.89
CA LEU A 38 -17.22 5.34 15.40
C LEU A 38 -18.68 5.53 14.95
N LYS A 39 -19.24 4.58 14.23
CA LYS A 39 -20.59 4.71 13.66
C LYS A 39 -21.70 4.87 14.70
N GLU A 40 -21.60 4.17 15.82
CA GLU A 40 -22.56 4.28 16.91
C GLU A 40 -22.48 5.63 17.61
N ASP A 41 -21.29 6.25 17.64
CA ASP A 41 -21.07 7.58 18.19
C ASP A 41 -21.48 8.71 17.23
N GLY A 42 -21.81 8.36 15.97
CA GLY A 42 -22.22 9.30 14.93
C GLY A 42 -21.12 10.26 14.50
N MET A 43 -19.86 9.86 14.67
CA MET A 43 -18.67 10.65 14.37
C MET A 43 -17.85 10.00 13.24
N THR A 44 -17.13 10.82 12.48
CA THR A 44 -16.10 10.35 11.56
C THR A 44 -14.75 10.25 12.26
N PHE A 45 -13.82 9.49 11.70
CA PHE A 45 -12.46 9.39 12.21
C PHE A 45 -11.80 10.77 12.41
N LYS A 46 -12.01 11.66 11.44
CA LYS A 46 -11.47 13.03 11.50
C LYS A 46 -12.11 13.87 12.60
N GLU A 47 -13.41 13.74 12.83
CA GLU A 47 -14.11 14.45 13.90
C GLU A 47 -13.69 13.94 15.27
N ALA A 48 -13.61 12.64 15.47
CA ALA A 48 -13.14 12.03 16.70
C ALA A 48 -11.71 12.46 17.04
N TRP A 49 -10.82 12.45 16.03
CA TRP A 49 -9.42 12.86 16.21
C TRP A 49 -9.23 14.33 16.53
N ASN A 50 -10.10 15.20 16.04
CA ASN A 50 -10.11 16.63 16.34
C ASN A 50 -10.89 17.02 17.60
N SER A 51 -11.53 16.05 18.28
CA SER A 51 -12.21 16.28 19.55
C SER A 51 -11.20 16.48 20.69
N ASP A 52 -11.69 16.93 21.84
CA ASP A 52 -10.89 17.03 23.08
C ASP A 52 -10.89 15.71 23.89
N ASP A 53 -11.49 14.64 23.34
CA ASP A 53 -11.62 13.33 24.00
C ASP A 53 -10.37 12.48 23.77
N GLU A 54 -9.42 12.58 24.70
CA GLU A 54 -8.16 11.82 24.61
C GLU A 54 -8.34 10.32 24.89
N GLU A 55 -9.38 9.92 25.66
CA GLU A 55 -9.70 8.51 25.92
C GLU A 55 -10.21 7.86 24.62
N LEU A 56 -11.16 8.48 23.95
CA LEU A 56 -11.65 8.02 22.63
C LEU A 56 -10.53 7.86 21.60
N LYS A 57 -9.60 8.83 21.54
CA LYS A 57 -8.45 8.75 20.62
C LYS A 57 -7.53 7.59 20.96
N ALA A 58 -7.27 7.36 22.25
CA ALA A 58 -6.42 6.26 22.68
C ALA A 58 -7.03 4.90 22.38
N ASP A 59 -8.33 4.72 22.68
CA ASP A 59 -9.06 3.49 22.43
C ASP A 59 -9.15 3.19 20.92
N LEU A 60 -9.45 4.19 20.11
CA LEU A 60 -9.51 4.04 18.66
C LEU A 60 -8.14 3.67 18.07
N LYS A 61 -7.07 4.29 18.57
CA LYS A 61 -5.71 3.96 18.15
C LYS A 61 -5.34 2.52 18.52
N GLU A 62 -5.68 2.10 19.74
CA GLU A 62 -5.43 0.73 20.21
C GLU A 62 -6.19 -0.29 19.34
N ALA A 63 -7.47 -0.05 19.07
CA ALA A 63 -8.28 -0.89 18.20
C ALA A 63 -7.68 -1.01 16.78
N CYS A 64 -7.28 0.12 16.17
CA CYS A 64 -6.63 0.10 14.86
C CYS A 64 -5.34 -0.73 14.86
N VAL A 65 -4.48 -0.56 15.88
CA VAL A 65 -3.22 -1.32 15.97
C VAL A 65 -3.50 -2.80 16.20
N GLN A 66 -4.47 -3.14 17.03
CA GLN A 66 -4.83 -4.53 17.32
C GLN A 66 -5.40 -5.26 16.11
N ASP A 67 -6.31 -4.62 15.37
CA ASP A 67 -7.05 -5.29 14.28
C ASP A 67 -6.40 -5.14 12.91
N LEU A 68 -5.72 -4.00 12.66
CA LEU A 68 -5.09 -3.72 11.37
C LEU A 68 -3.57 -3.90 11.40
N GLY A 69 -2.96 -3.88 12.59
CA GLY A 69 -1.52 -3.96 12.78
C GLY A 69 -0.79 -2.61 12.70
N TYR A 70 -1.46 -1.50 12.39
CA TYR A 70 -0.86 -0.17 12.24
C TYR A 70 -1.86 0.93 12.57
N PHE A 71 -1.33 2.15 12.73
CA PHE A 71 -2.12 3.37 12.91
C PHE A 71 -1.52 4.54 12.14
N VAL A 72 -2.37 5.41 11.63
CA VAL A 72 -1.98 6.71 11.07
C VAL A 72 -3.07 7.74 11.36
N GLU A 73 -2.66 8.91 11.81
CA GLU A 73 -3.57 9.99 12.15
C GLU A 73 -4.27 10.55 10.88
N PRO A 74 -5.50 11.12 10.99
CA PRO A 74 -6.27 11.62 9.84
C PRO A 74 -5.55 12.68 9.01
N GLU A 75 -4.64 13.45 9.60
CA GLU A 75 -3.85 14.47 8.91
C GLU A 75 -2.84 13.88 7.90
N TYR A 76 -2.50 12.59 8.05
CA TYR A 76 -1.56 11.86 7.20
C TYR A 76 -2.24 10.87 6.26
N LEU A 77 -3.57 10.85 6.19
CA LEU A 77 -4.32 10.00 5.28
C LEU A 77 -4.17 10.45 3.82
N TYR A 78 -4.34 9.49 2.93
CA TYR A 78 -4.34 9.74 1.49
C TYR A 78 -5.40 10.79 1.08
N SER A 79 -6.59 10.72 1.65
CA SER A 79 -7.68 11.68 1.45
C SER A 79 -7.26 13.12 1.83
N THR A 80 -6.48 13.27 2.89
CA THR A 80 -5.93 14.57 3.31
C THR A 80 -4.86 15.07 2.34
N ILE A 81 -3.95 14.20 1.88
CA ILE A 81 -2.95 14.58 0.86
C ILE A 81 -3.62 15.00 -0.45
N ILE A 82 -4.68 14.31 -0.90
CA ILE A 82 -5.44 14.72 -2.08
C ILE A 82 -6.08 16.11 -1.87
N SER A 83 -6.64 16.38 -0.70
CA SER A 83 -7.17 17.72 -0.38
C SER A 83 -6.09 18.81 -0.45
N MET A 84 -4.87 18.54 0.02
CA MET A 84 -3.73 19.48 -0.11
C MET A 84 -3.37 19.74 -1.57
N ILE A 85 -3.43 18.71 -2.44
CA ILE A 85 -3.20 18.87 -3.88
C ILE A 85 -4.24 19.80 -4.50
N ASP A 86 -5.52 19.64 -4.15
CA ASP A 86 -6.61 20.47 -4.64
C ASP A 86 -6.42 21.95 -4.24
N HIS A 87 -5.83 22.19 -3.06
CA HIS A 87 -5.46 23.53 -2.58
C HIS A 87 -4.10 24.02 -3.10
N LYS A 88 -3.43 23.24 -3.98
CA LYS A 88 -2.11 23.56 -4.57
C LYS A 88 -0.99 23.74 -3.55
N GLU A 89 -1.06 22.99 -2.48
CA GLU A 89 -0.03 22.97 -1.44
C GLU A 89 1.18 22.09 -1.83
N ASN A 90 2.31 22.32 -1.17
CA ASN A 90 3.44 21.41 -1.28
C ASN A 90 3.20 20.17 -0.41
N ILE A 91 2.94 19.05 -1.06
CA ILE A 91 2.61 17.78 -0.39
C ILE A 91 3.82 16.96 0.06
N LEU A 92 5.02 17.22 -0.48
CA LEU A 92 6.18 16.35 -0.26
C LEU A 92 6.50 16.14 1.22
N PRO A 93 6.57 17.19 2.08
CA PRO A 93 6.86 17.01 3.50
C PRO A 93 5.75 16.27 4.25
N ALA A 94 4.49 16.47 3.88
CA ALA A 94 3.36 15.78 4.48
C ALA A 94 3.37 14.30 4.08
N LEU A 95 3.56 14.01 2.80
CA LEU A 95 3.63 12.65 2.28
C LEU A 95 4.78 11.85 2.91
N GLU A 96 5.97 12.44 3.02
CA GLU A 96 7.11 11.79 3.67
C GLU A 96 6.79 11.42 5.13
N ARG A 97 6.13 12.33 5.86
CA ARG A 97 5.68 12.05 7.22
C ARG A 97 4.61 10.95 7.26
N SER A 98 3.67 10.96 6.31
CA SER A 98 2.61 9.95 6.23
C SER A 98 3.19 8.54 6.09
N LEU A 99 4.13 8.35 5.15
CA LEU A 99 4.78 7.06 4.93
C LEU A 99 5.53 6.60 6.19
N LYS A 100 6.29 7.51 6.80
CA LYS A 100 7.03 7.21 8.03
C LYS A 100 6.12 6.91 9.21
N LYS A 101 5.01 7.62 9.37
CA LYS A 101 4.07 7.42 10.48
C LYS A 101 3.42 6.03 10.46
N ILE A 102 3.14 5.50 9.28
CA ILE A 102 2.63 4.13 9.14
C ILE A 102 3.68 3.14 9.68
N GLU A 103 4.93 3.23 9.24
CA GLU A 103 6.01 2.36 9.70
C GLU A 103 6.28 2.55 11.22
N ASP A 104 6.41 3.78 11.69
CA ASP A 104 6.69 4.09 13.10
C ASP A 104 5.59 3.58 14.05
N SER A 105 4.34 3.49 13.58
CA SER A 105 3.20 3.01 14.40
C SER A 105 3.27 1.54 14.76
N THR A 106 4.05 0.77 14.03
CA THR A 106 4.17 -0.69 14.20
C THR A 106 5.35 -1.10 15.08
N ILE A 107 6.21 -0.13 15.47
CA ILE A 107 7.39 -0.40 16.31
C ILE A 107 6.95 -0.99 17.66
N GLY A 108 7.46 -2.17 17.98
CA GLY A 108 7.12 -2.91 19.20
C GLY A 108 5.80 -3.69 19.12
N GLN A 109 5.15 -3.73 17.95
CA GLN A 109 3.95 -4.52 17.68
C GLN A 109 4.30 -5.83 16.96
N GLU A 110 3.40 -6.80 16.92
CA GLU A 110 3.58 -8.04 16.18
C GLU A 110 3.77 -7.81 14.67
N SER A 111 3.23 -6.70 14.16
CA SER A 111 3.28 -6.30 12.75
C SER A 111 4.57 -5.55 12.36
N GLU A 112 5.50 -5.31 13.28
CA GLU A 112 6.72 -4.53 13.01
C GLU A 112 7.52 -5.08 11.82
N ASP A 113 7.69 -6.41 11.77
CA ASP A 113 8.43 -7.07 10.68
C ASP A 113 7.73 -6.94 9.32
N ASP A 114 6.40 -6.80 9.30
CA ASP A 114 5.61 -6.68 8.07
C ASP A 114 5.66 -5.27 7.47
N PHE A 115 5.79 -4.24 8.32
CA PHE A 115 5.77 -2.84 7.92
C PHE A 115 7.15 -2.18 7.90
N GLY A 116 8.14 -2.75 8.57
CA GLY A 116 9.50 -2.20 8.66
C GLY A 116 10.15 -2.06 7.28
N GLY A 117 10.38 -0.82 6.85
CA GLY A 117 10.98 -0.53 5.54
C GLY A 117 10.04 -0.68 4.35
N LEU A 118 8.72 -0.77 4.56
CA LEU A 118 7.71 -0.91 3.49
C LEU A 118 7.83 0.18 2.42
N PHE A 119 8.22 1.39 2.83
CA PHE A 119 8.36 2.55 1.94
C PHE A 119 9.82 2.95 1.69
N SER A 120 10.80 2.12 2.04
CA SER A 120 12.24 2.42 1.90
C SER A 120 12.69 2.72 0.47
N ASP A 121 11.99 2.18 -0.53
CA ASP A 121 12.26 2.41 -1.95
C ASP A 121 11.70 3.76 -2.46
N ILE A 122 10.93 4.50 -1.65
CA ILE A 122 10.33 5.79 -2.00
C ILE A 122 11.24 6.94 -1.55
N ASP A 123 12.17 7.34 -2.41
CA ASP A 123 13.00 8.53 -2.18
C ASP A 123 12.35 9.78 -2.84
N LEU A 124 11.57 10.54 -2.06
CA LEU A 124 10.93 11.78 -2.51
C LEU A 124 11.94 12.91 -2.79
N ALA A 125 13.17 12.80 -2.30
CA ALA A 125 14.24 13.74 -2.59
C ALA A 125 14.95 13.44 -3.92
N SER A 126 14.71 12.27 -4.52
CA SER A 126 15.39 11.79 -5.73
C SER A 126 15.38 12.83 -6.87
N PRO A 127 16.53 13.10 -7.50
CA PRO A 127 16.59 13.96 -8.69
C PRO A 127 15.85 13.35 -9.90
N LYS A 128 15.51 12.06 -9.86
CA LYS A 128 14.73 11.38 -10.90
C LYS A 128 13.29 11.89 -10.96
N LEU A 129 12.76 12.44 -9.86
CA LEU A 129 11.41 13.00 -9.77
C LEU A 129 11.31 14.42 -10.36
N GLY A 130 12.43 15.14 -10.47
CA GLY A 130 12.46 16.49 -10.98
C GLY A 130 13.69 17.25 -10.50
N LYS A 131 14.00 18.37 -11.17
CA LYS A 131 15.17 19.18 -10.84
C LYS A 131 14.90 20.13 -9.68
N THR A 132 13.67 20.59 -9.54
CA THR A 132 13.24 21.51 -8.48
C THR A 132 12.24 20.85 -7.55
N ALA A 133 12.02 21.42 -6.36
CA ALA A 133 10.99 20.95 -5.43
C ALA A 133 9.60 21.02 -6.07
N ASP A 134 9.32 22.07 -6.84
CA ASP A 134 8.04 22.25 -7.52
C ASP A 134 7.81 21.18 -8.61
N ASP A 135 8.85 20.83 -9.39
CA ASP A 135 8.76 19.75 -10.38
C ASP A 135 8.43 18.41 -9.71
N LYS A 136 9.10 18.11 -8.59
CA LYS A 136 8.85 16.90 -7.82
C LYS A 136 7.46 16.87 -7.24
N ASN A 137 7.04 17.99 -6.61
CA ASN A 137 5.71 18.11 -6.03
C ASN A 137 4.62 17.91 -7.09
N LYS A 138 4.78 18.54 -8.24
CA LYS A 138 3.84 18.39 -9.36
C LYS A 138 3.77 16.95 -9.85
N LEU A 139 4.93 16.32 -10.09
CA LEU A 139 4.97 14.95 -10.60
C LEU A 139 4.30 13.95 -9.63
N ILE A 140 4.62 14.04 -8.34
CA ILE A 140 4.03 13.19 -7.31
C ILE A 140 2.52 13.46 -7.18
N SER A 141 2.11 14.73 -7.18
CA SER A 141 0.68 15.11 -7.16
C SER A 141 -0.07 14.49 -8.34
N ASP A 142 0.48 14.59 -9.56
CA ASP A 142 -0.14 14.01 -10.76
C ASP A 142 -0.28 12.48 -10.64
N VAL A 143 0.68 11.80 -10.02
CA VAL A 143 0.61 10.34 -9.77
C VAL A 143 -0.46 10.00 -8.75
N LEU A 144 -0.49 10.69 -7.62
CA LEU A 144 -1.49 10.45 -6.57
C LEU A 144 -2.91 10.74 -7.09
N VAL A 145 -3.12 11.83 -7.82
CA VAL A 145 -4.42 12.11 -8.44
C VAL A 145 -4.83 11.01 -9.43
N ALA A 146 -3.89 10.50 -10.23
CA ALA A 146 -4.18 9.40 -11.14
C ALA A 146 -4.54 8.08 -10.40
N LEU A 147 -3.96 7.84 -9.24
CA LEU A 147 -4.29 6.69 -8.39
C LEU A 147 -5.61 6.86 -7.64
N ASN A 148 -6.07 8.08 -7.43
CA ASN A 148 -7.29 8.37 -6.66
C ASN A 148 -8.54 7.71 -7.26
N GLY A 149 -8.56 7.48 -8.57
CA GLY A 149 -9.65 6.77 -9.25
C GLY A 149 -9.66 5.23 -9.08
N ILE A 150 -8.69 4.64 -8.40
CA ILE A 150 -8.65 3.20 -8.14
C ILE A 150 -9.52 2.89 -6.94
N ASP A 151 -10.54 2.04 -7.11
CA ASP A 151 -11.34 1.49 -6.02
C ASP A 151 -10.78 0.11 -5.65
N PHE A 152 -10.43 -0.08 -4.38
CA PHE A 152 -9.93 -1.35 -3.86
C PHE A 152 -11.04 -2.30 -3.39
N GLY A 153 -12.31 -1.92 -3.54
CA GLY A 153 -13.44 -2.75 -3.12
C GLY A 153 -13.50 -3.02 -1.61
N LEU A 154 -12.89 -2.16 -0.79
CA LEU A 154 -12.80 -2.35 0.67
C LEU A 154 -14.16 -2.38 1.38
N LYS A 155 -15.22 -1.92 0.70
CA LYS A 155 -16.60 -1.91 1.21
C LYS A 155 -17.37 -3.18 0.84
N ASP A 156 -16.83 -3.97 -0.06
CA ASP A 156 -17.51 -5.18 -0.52
C ASP A 156 -17.13 -6.35 0.39
N ALA A 157 -18.15 -7.10 0.85
CA ALA A 157 -17.96 -8.25 1.73
C ALA A 157 -17.25 -9.46 1.07
N GLN A 158 -16.97 -9.38 -0.21
CA GLN A 158 -16.12 -10.34 -0.91
C GLN A 158 -14.66 -9.83 -0.83
N GLU A 159 -13.85 -10.51 -0.06
CA GLU A 159 -12.40 -10.31 -0.02
C GLU A 159 -11.75 -10.68 -1.36
N ILE A 160 -11.98 -9.86 -2.37
CA ILE A 160 -11.20 -9.91 -3.60
C ILE A 160 -9.89 -9.18 -3.27
N ASP A 161 -8.78 -9.88 -3.33
CA ASP A 161 -7.46 -9.27 -3.14
C ASP A 161 -7.07 -8.40 -4.34
N ILE A 162 -7.79 -7.29 -4.48
CA ILE A 162 -7.55 -6.32 -5.56
C ILE A 162 -6.13 -5.74 -5.45
N LEU A 163 -5.61 -5.59 -4.23
CA LEU A 163 -4.23 -5.13 -4.03
C LEU A 163 -3.21 -6.13 -4.55
N GLY A 164 -3.37 -7.42 -4.23
CA GLY A 164 -2.51 -8.49 -4.72
C GLY A 164 -2.59 -8.63 -6.24
N ASP A 165 -3.78 -8.57 -6.80
CA ASP A 165 -3.99 -8.63 -8.26
C ASP A 165 -3.37 -7.42 -8.97
N ALA A 166 -3.51 -6.21 -8.42
CA ALA A 166 -2.86 -5.01 -8.95
C ALA A 166 -1.34 -5.11 -8.89
N TYR A 167 -0.80 -5.63 -7.79
CA TYR A 167 0.63 -5.86 -7.60
C TYR A 167 1.17 -6.86 -8.63
N GLU A 168 0.54 -8.03 -8.77
CA GLU A 168 0.93 -9.04 -9.75
C GLU A 168 0.84 -8.53 -11.19
N TYR A 169 -0.25 -7.81 -11.53
CA TYR A 169 -0.41 -7.19 -12.83
C TYR A 169 0.73 -6.20 -13.14
N MET A 170 1.07 -5.36 -12.18
CA MET A 170 2.16 -4.40 -12.36
C MET A 170 3.50 -5.08 -12.56
N ILE A 171 3.85 -6.06 -11.74
CA ILE A 171 5.09 -6.83 -11.91
C ILE A 171 5.12 -7.46 -13.31
N GLY A 172 4.03 -8.10 -13.75
CA GLY A 172 3.94 -8.70 -15.08
C GLY A 172 4.16 -7.69 -16.21
N GLN A 173 3.56 -6.49 -16.13
CA GLN A 173 3.74 -5.43 -17.12
C GLN A 173 5.16 -4.88 -17.16
N PHE A 174 5.81 -4.73 -15.99
CA PHE A 174 7.18 -4.25 -15.90
C PHE A 174 8.19 -5.33 -16.29
N ALA A 175 7.93 -6.59 -15.98
CA ALA A 175 8.73 -7.72 -16.43
C ALA A 175 8.79 -7.77 -17.98
N ALA A 176 7.65 -7.55 -18.64
CA ALA A 176 7.58 -7.49 -20.10
C ALA A 176 8.34 -6.29 -20.69
N GLY A 177 8.40 -5.16 -19.98
CA GLY A 177 9.04 -3.91 -20.43
C GLY A 177 10.51 -3.77 -20.11
N ALA A 178 11.03 -4.45 -19.07
CA ALA A 178 12.40 -4.30 -18.58
C ALA A 178 13.40 -5.33 -19.16
N GLY A 179 12.96 -6.21 -20.05
CA GLY A 179 13.80 -7.25 -20.65
C GLY A 179 14.15 -8.37 -19.64
N LYS A 180 15.19 -9.14 -19.94
CA LYS A 180 15.54 -10.38 -19.22
C LYS A 180 15.73 -10.24 -17.70
N LYS A 181 16.03 -9.03 -17.18
CA LYS A 181 16.25 -8.82 -15.74
C LYS A 181 14.98 -8.82 -14.88
N ALA A 182 13.84 -8.42 -15.43
CA ALA A 182 12.59 -8.39 -14.68
C ALA A 182 11.83 -9.74 -14.70
N GLY A 183 12.08 -10.56 -15.72
CA GLY A 183 11.50 -11.91 -15.81
C GLY A 183 12.08 -12.92 -14.82
N GLU A 184 13.20 -12.57 -14.15
CA GLU A 184 13.82 -13.43 -13.14
C GLU A 184 13.04 -13.50 -11.82
N PHE A 185 12.05 -12.61 -11.60
CA PHE A 185 11.33 -12.48 -10.33
C PHE A 185 9.84 -12.79 -10.41
N TYR A 186 9.32 -13.11 -11.58
CA TYR A 186 7.89 -13.27 -11.78
C TYR A 186 7.54 -14.61 -12.39
N THR A 187 6.68 -15.37 -11.69
CA THR A 187 6.02 -16.56 -12.23
C THR A 187 4.61 -16.18 -12.68
N PRO A 188 4.21 -16.43 -13.95
CA PRO A 188 2.84 -16.14 -14.42
C PRO A 188 1.78 -16.76 -13.50
N GLN A 189 0.65 -16.07 -13.33
CA GLN A 189 -0.44 -16.48 -12.43
C GLN A 189 -0.91 -17.90 -12.70
N GLU A 190 -1.12 -18.25 -13.97
CA GLU A 190 -1.58 -19.60 -14.38
C GLU A 190 -0.56 -20.68 -14.02
N GLY A 191 0.73 -20.36 -14.12
CA GLY A 191 1.81 -21.26 -13.74
C GLY A 191 1.87 -21.47 -12.23
N SER A 192 1.79 -20.39 -11.46
CA SER A 192 1.81 -20.45 -9.98
C SER A 192 0.58 -21.15 -9.43
N GLN A 193 -0.60 -20.96 -10.03
CA GLN A 193 -1.82 -21.65 -9.65
C GLN A 193 -1.73 -23.16 -9.88
N ILE A 194 -1.29 -23.61 -11.07
CA ILE A 194 -1.13 -25.02 -11.38
C ILE A 194 -0.14 -25.67 -10.39
N LEU A 195 0.99 -25.02 -10.10
CA LEU A 195 1.99 -25.55 -9.17
C LEU A 195 1.45 -25.63 -7.74
N ALA A 196 0.71 -24.61 -7.28
CA ALA A 196 0.05 -24.62 -5.98
C ALA A 196 -0.94 -25.79 -5.88
N GLU A 197 -1.84 -25.94 -6.85
CA GLU A 197 -2.83 -27.03 -6.90
C GLU A 197 -2.18 -28.42 -6.88
N ILE A 198 -1.06 -28.61 -7.58
CA ILE A 198 -0.30 -29.87 -7.55
C ILE A 198 0.23 -30.16 -6.14
N VAL A 199 0.81 -29.15 -5.47
CA VAL A 199 1.43 -29.31 -4.15
C VAL A 199 0.39 -29.58 -3.06
N ILE A 200 -0.81 -28.97 -3.13
CA ILE A 200 -1.87 -29.14 -2.14
C ILE A 200 -2.76 -30.35 -2.41
N THR A 201 -2.69 -30.95 -3.60
CA THR A 201 -3.54 -32.08 -3.98
C THR A 201 -3.51 -33.20 -2.91
N GLY A 202 -4.69 -33.59 -2.43
CA GLY A 202 -4.87 -34.63 -1.41
C GLY A 202 -4.53 -34.20 0.02
N LYS A 203 -4.26 -32.93 0.28
CA LYS A 203 -4.01 -32.38 1.62
C LYS A 203 -5.21 -31.60 2.11
N GLN A 204 -5.62 -31.84 3.36
CA GLN A 204 -6.71 -31.08 3.99
C GLN A 204 -6.21 -29.82 4.71
N ARG A 205 -4.93 -29.78 5.10
CA ARG A 205 -4.29 -28.66 5.76
C ARG A 205 -2.79 -28.69 5.53
N LEU A 206 -2.22 -27.56 5.25
CA LEU A 206 -0.77 -27.35 5.21
C LEU A 206 -0.30 -26.89 6.60
N LYS A 207 0.79 -27.45 7.08
CA LYS A 207 1.44 -27.00 8.33
C LYS A 207 2.43 -25.88 8.07
N THR A 208 3.20 -26.02 7.02
CA THR A 208 4.23 -25.05 6.59
C THR A 208 4.36 -25.12 5.09
N VAL A 209 4.69 -23.97 4.49
CA VAL A 209 5.04 -23.87 3.07
C VAL A 209 6.40 -23.17 2.99
N TYR A 210 7.27 -23.69 2.16
CA TYR A 210 8.60 -23.13 1.94
C TYR A 210 8.91 -23.09 0.44
N ASP A 211 9.31 -21.93 -0.04
CA ASP A 211 9.80 -21.73 -1.40
C ASP A 211 11.23 -21.19 -1.34
N PRO A 212 12.25 -21.96 -1.72
CA PRO A 212 13.65 -21.54 -1.67
C PRO A 212 13.99 -20.44 -2.69
N THR A 213 13.08 -20.13 -3.62
CA THR A 213 13.26 -19.18 -4.72
C THR A 213 12.07 -18.24 -4.82
N CYS A 214 11.50 -17.84 -3.69
CA CYS A 214 10.18 -17.23 -3.59
C CYS A 214 9.99 -15.99 -4.47
N GLY A 215 11.05 -15.23 -4.78
CA GLY A 215 10.96 -14.03 -5.61
C GLY A 215 9.91 -13.07 -5.10
N SER A 216 8.84 -12.85 -5.87
CA SER A 216 7.68 -12.04 -5.49
C SER A 216 6.69 -12.74 -4.54
N GLY A 217 6.94 -13.99 -4.14
CA GLY A 217 6.05 -14.77 -3.29
C GLY A 217 4.83 -15.36 -3.98
N SER A 218 4.71 -15.28 -5.30
CA SER A 218 3.52 -15.72 -6.07
C SER A 218 3.08 -17.15 -5.75
N LEU A 219 4.03 -18.10 -5.62
CA LEU A 219 3.73 -19.51 -5.29
C LEU A 219 3.23 -19.65 -3.84
N LEU A 220 3.83 -18.94 -2.90
CA LEU A 220 3.44 -18.95 -1.48
C LEU A 220 2.03 -18.38 -1.31
N LEU A 221 1.75 -17.22 -1.94
CA LEU A 221 0.45 -16.58 -1.88
C LEU A 221 -0.66 -17.45 -2.51
N ARG A 222 -0.40 -18.08 -3.65
CA ARG A 222 -1.36 -19.00 -4.27
C ARG A 222 -1.63 -20.24 -3.41
N THR A 223 -0.58 -20.80 -2.80
CA THR A 223 -0.71 -21.96 -1.91
C THR A 223 -1.50 -21.61 -0.64
N ALA A 224 -1.39 -20.39 -0.12
CA ALA A 224 -2.14 -19.95 1.05
C ALA A 224 -3.64 -19.70 0.76
N ARG A 225 -3.99 -19.37 -0.48
CA ARG A 225 -5.38 -19.10 -0.93
C ARG A 225 -6.13 -20.33 -1.42
N SER A 226 -5.44 -21.43 -1.66
CA SER A 226 -6.00 -22.68 -2.17
C SER A 226 -6.36 -23.63 -1.04
#